data_fc1aba0d933af01d9828b4a85e9652d0
#
_entry.id   fc1aba0d933af01d9828b4a85e9652d0
#
_cell.length_a   1.000
_cell.length_b   1.000
_cell.length_c   1.000
_cell.angle_alpha   90.00
_cell.angle_beta   90.00
_cell.angle_gamma   90.00
#
_symmetry.space_group_name_H-M   'P 1'
#
loop_
_entity.id
_entity.type
_entity.pdbx_description
1 polymer ?
#
loop_
_entity_poly.entity_id
_entity_poly.type
_entity_poly.pdbx_seq_one_letter_code
_entity_poly.pdbx_strand_id
1 'polypeptide(L)'
;MMLNEQLNALLSPLVSGGAWADSPEEGVSFPHLVYQQVGGQATNYLDGGRPSHRHARIQVVVWADRRTEADDIAYQVENILRAEPISAQVIGALTGLYEPSLNKYGTRQDFSLWYADPIPS
;
A
#
# COMPACT_ATOMS: atom_id res chain seq x y z
N MET A 1 -2.78 -0.11 -16.90
CA MET A 1 -2.04 -0.75 -15.79
C MET A 1 -2.99 -0.91 -14.60
N MET A 2 -3.05 -2.09 -14.06
CA MET A 2 -3.85 -2.36 -12.87
C MET A 2 -3.27 -1.64 -11.64
N LEU A 3 -4.13 -1.36 -10.64
CA LEU A 3 -3.70 -0.65 -9.44
C LEU A 3 -2.52 -1.33 -8.74
N ASN A 4 -2.56 -2.66 -8.57
CA ASN A 4 -1.47 -3.39 -7.92
C ASN A 4 -0.15 -3.25 -8.67
N GLU A 5 -0.18 -3.21 -9.99
CA GLU A 5 1.02 -3.00 -10.80
C GLU A 5 1.58 -1.59 -10.60
N GLN A 6 0.71 -0.58 -10.52
CA GLN A 6 1.12 0.80 -10.25
C GLN A 6 1.77 0.92 -8.88
N LEU A 7 1.15 0.33 -7.86
CA LEU A 7 1.68 0.35 -6.50
C LEU A 7 3.03 -0.35 -6.43
N ASN A 8 3.17 -1.49 -7.09
CA ASN A 8 4.44 -2.21 -7.12
C ASN A 8 5.55 -1.37 -7.74
N ALA A 9 5.27 -0.75 -8.89
CA ALA A 9 6.25 0.08 -9.59
C ALA A 9 6.70 1.28 -8.77
N LEU A 10 5.77 1.89 -8.02
CA LEU A 10 6.07 3.08 -7.22
C LEU A 10 6.78 2.74 -5.91
N LEU A 11 6.44 1.62 -5.29
CA LEU A 11 6.91 1.30 -3.93
C LEU A 11 8.16 0.42 -3.92
N SER A 12 8.37 -0.42 -4.93
CA SER A 12 9.53 -1.33 -4.97
C SER A 12 10.88 -0.62 -4.85
N PRO A 13 11.09 0.56 -5.45
CA PRO A 13 12.38 1.26 -5.30
C PRO A 13 12.73 1.69 -3.88
N LEU A 14 11.75 1.74 -2.98
CA LEU A 14 11.97 2.16 -1.59
C LEU A 14 12.55 1.08 -0.70
N VAL A 15 12.47 -0.18 -1.12
CA VAL A 15 12.79 -1.34 -0.27
C VAL A 15 13.61 -2.35 -1.05
N SER A 16 14.79 -2.69 -0.54
CA SER A 16 15.69 -3.64 -1.22
C SER A 16 15.12 -5.07 -1.26
N GLY A 17 14.29 -5.43 -0.30
CA GLY A 17 13.60 -6.71 -0.26
C GLY A 17 12.34 -6.77 -1.11
N GLY A 18 11.94 -5.66 -1.73
CA GLY A 18 10.81 -5.58 -2.64
C GLY A 18 9.50 -5.23 -2.00
N ALA A 19 8.55 -4.80 -2.85
CA ALA A 19 7.17 -4.54 -2.49
C ALA A 19 6.30 -5.69 -3.00
N TRP A 20 5.47 -6.26 -2.13
CA TRP A 20 4.72 -7.48 -2.41
C TRP A 20 3.23 -7.27 -2.21
N ALA A 21 2.43 -7.70 -3.16
CA ALA A 21 0.98 -7.70 -3.02
C ALA A 21 0.55 -8.85 -2.11
N ASP A 22 -0.27 -8.55 -1.10
CA ASP A 22 -0.87 -9.49 -0.15
C ASP A 22 0.13 -10.18 0.78
N SER A 23 1.18 -10.79 0.25
CA SER A 23 2.13 -11.58 1.03
C SER A 23 3.50 -11.61 0.34
N PRO A 24 4.60 -11.53 1.08
CA PRO A 24 5.92 -11.68 0.48
C PRO A 24 6.21 -13.14 0.17
N GLU A 25 7.16 -13.37 -0.73
CA GLU A 25 7.70 -14.71 -0.95
C GLU A 25 8.48 -15.18 0.29
N GLU A 26 8.56 -16.50 0.45
CA GLU A 26 9.35 -17.09 1.53
C GLU A 26 10.83 -16.71 1.39
N GLY A 27 11.45 -16.35 2.51
CA GLY A 27 12.87 -15.97 2.51
C GLY A 27 13.15 -14.56 2.02
N VAL A 28 12.13 -13.69 1.92
CA VAL A 28 12.31 -12.31 1.46
C VAL A 28 13.27 -11.54 2.37
N SER A 29 14.10 -10.70 1.77
CA SER A 29 15.05 -9.85 2.49
C SER A 29 14.36 -8.64 3.14
N PHE A 30 15.02 -8.04 4.13
CA PHE A 30 14.61 -6.79 4.75
C PHE A 30 15.49 -5.63 4.25
N PRO A 31 14.96 -4.41 4.15
CA PRO A 31 13.56 -4.06 4.35
C PRO A 31 12.68 -4.48 3.17
N HIS A 32 11.44 -4.80 3.46
CA HIS A 32 10.41 -5.05 2.44
C HIS A 32 9.09 -4.46 2.90
N LEU A 33 8.13 -4.40 2.00
CA LEU A 33 6.79 -3.98 2.36
C LEU A 33 5.75 -4.85 1.66
N VAL A 34 4.57 -4.88 2.28
CA VAL A 34 3.42 -5.59 1.74
C VAL A 34 2.28 -4.58 1.61
N TYR A 35 1.62 -4.57 0.47
CA TYR A 35 0.43 -3.75 0.26
C TYR A 35 -0.75 -4.64 -0.07
N GLN A 36 -1.92 -4.24 0.43
CA GLN A 36 -3.13 -5.04 0.28
C GLN A 36 -4.33 -4.13 0.19
N GLN A 37 -5.25 -4.43 -0.73
CA GLN A 37 -6.54 -3.76 -0.76
C GLN A 37 -7.43 -4.37 0.32
N VAL A 38 -7.80 -3.55 1.30
CA VAL A 38 -8.61 -3.98 2.46
C VAL A 38 -10.02 -3.40 2.39
N GLY A 39 -10.56 -3.30 1.19
CA GLY A 39 -11.89 -2.77 0.95
C GLY A 39 -11.88 -1.39 0.32
N GLY A 40 -12.87 -0.61 0.64
CA GLY A 40 -13.13 0.70 0.06
C GLY A 40 -14.63 0.92 0.03
N GLN A 41 -15.07 1.98 -0.66
CA GLN A 41 -16.47 2.30 -0.84
C GLN A 41 -16.93 1.80 -2.21
N ALA A 42 -18.05 1.10 -2.25
CA ALA A 42 -18.63 0.67 -3.51
C ALA A 42 -19.50 1.80 -4.09
N THR A 43 -19.47 1.93 -5.41
CA THR A 43 -20.35 2.85 -6.13
C THR A 43 -21.33 2.04 -6.94
N ASN A 44 -22.63 2.29 -6.75
CA ASN A 44 -23.71 1.61 -7.45
C ASN A 44 -24.62 2.64 -8.09
N TYR A 45 -24.90 2.47 -9.37
CA TYR A 45 -25.84 3.30 -10.10
C TYR A 45 -27.18 2.60 -10.25
N LEU A 46 -28.25 3.38 -10.33
CA LEU A 46 -29.61 2.85 -10.48
C LEU A 46 -29.80 2.02 -11.76
N ASP A 47 -29.06 2.35 -12.82
CA ASP A 47 -29.15 1.63 -14.10
C ASP A 47 -28.26 0.38 -14.15
N GLY A 48 -27.53 0.07 -13.06
CA GLY A 48 -26.62 -1.06 -13.00
C GLY A 48 -25.30 -0.84 -13.73
N GLY A 49 -25.02 0.37 -14.20
CA GLY A 49 -23.77 0.68 -14.90
C GLY A 49 -22.54 0.63 -13.99
N ARG A 50 -21.38 0.42 -14.60
CA ARG A 50 -20.09 0.39 -13.87
C ARG A 50 -19.61 1.82 -13.63
N PRO A 51 -18.98 2.09 -12.47
CA PRO A 51 -18.35 3.39 -12.25
C PRO A 51 -17.08 3.53 -13.11
N SER A 52 -16.74 4.77 -13.50
CA SER A 52 -15.50 5.05 -14.21
C SER A 52 -14.28 4.95 -13.29
N HIS A 53 -14.47 5.25 -12.00
CA HIS A 53 -13.45 5.20 -10.97
C HIS A 53 -13.98 4.44 -9.77
N ARG A 54 -13.08 3.75 -9.10
CA ARG A 54 -13.38 2.95 -7.92
C ARG A 54 -12.57 3.45 -6.74
N HIS A 55 -13.15 3.34 -5.56
CA HIS A 55 -12.47 3.68 -4.31
C HIS A 55 -11.79 2.44 -3.73
N ALA A 56 -10.56 2.61 -3.23
CA ALA A 56 -9.84 1.57 -2.53
C ALA A 56 -9.28 2.08 -1.21
N ARG A 57 -9.33 1.22 -0.21
CA ARG A 57 -8.53 1.35 1.01
C ARG A 57 -7.36 0.39 0.88
N ILE A 58 -6.16 0.95 0.87
CA ILE A 58 -4.91 0.18 0.71
C ILE A 58 -4.17 0.22 2.04
N GLN A 59 -3.82 -0.95 2.55
CA GLN A 59 -2.98 -1.07 3.73
C GLN A 59 -1.56 -1.37 3.29
N VAL A 60 -0.59 -0.60 3.81
CA VAL A 60 0.83 -0.82 3.55
C VAL A 60 1.50 -1.13 4.88
N VAL A 61 2.18 -2.28 4.93
CA VAL A 61 2.95 -2.71 6.09
C VAL A 61 4.41 -2.79 5.67
N VAL A 62 5.26 -2.04 6.37
CA VAL A 62 6.72 -2.02 6.13
C VAL A 62 7.40 -2.83 7.23
N TRP A 63 8.39 -3.63 6.85
CA TRP A 63 9.22 -4.38 7.80
C TRP A 63 10.70 -4.05 7.56
N ALA A 64 11.43 -3.79 8.66
CA ALA A 64 12.83 -3.41 8.62
C ALA A 64 13.57 -3.92 9.85
N ASP A 65 14.90 -3.84 9.81
CA ASP A 65 15.74 -4.28 10.92
C ASP A 65 15.74 -3.32 12.11
N ARG A 66 15.35 -2.06 11.89
CA ARG A 66 15.39 -1.00 12.89
C ARG A 66 14.12 -0.17 12.87
N ARG A 67 13.74 0.34 14.06
CA ARG A 67 12.58 1.22 14.19
C ARG A 67 12.68 2.45 13.28
N THR A 68 13.83 3.13 13.30
CA THR A 68 14.01 4.34 12.50
C THR A 68 13.95 4.07 11.00
N GLU A 69 14.45 2.93 10.56
CA GLU A 69 14.39 2.53 9.16
C GLU A 69 12.96 2.27 8.71
N ALA A 70 12.18 1.54 9.52
CA ALA A 70 10.79 1.27 9.22
C ALA A 70 9.98 2.57 9.13
N ASP A 71 10.18 3.48 10.07
CA ASP A 71 9.48 4.76 10.09
C ASP A 71 9.85 5.62 8.89
N ASP A 72 11.14 5.68 8.54
CA ASP A 72 11.61 6.46 7.39
C ASP A 72 10.98 5.96 6.09
N ILE A 73 10.99 4.65 5.87
CA ILE A 73 10.36 4.05 4.69
C ILE A 73 8.86 4.34 4.67
N ALA A 74 8.19 4.24 5.82
CA ALA A 74 6.76 4.52 5.90
C ALA A 74 6.44 5.96 5.49
N TYR A 75 7.24 6.93 5.90
CA TYR A 75 7.03 8.32 5.49
C TYR A 75 7.35 8.55 4.02
N GLN A 76 8.32 7.82 3.46
CA GLN A 76 8.57 7.86 2.02
C GLN A 76 7.40 7.27 1.23
N VAL A 77 6.81 6.18 1.71
CA VAL A 77 5.60 5.60 1.12
C VAL A 77 4.47 6.63 1.10
N GLU A 78 4.24 7.28 2.23
CA GLU A 78 3.21 8.32 2.32
C GLU A 78 3.45 9.43 1.30
N ASN A 79 4.68 9.91 1.21
CA ASN A 79 5.04 10.98 0.29
C ASN A 79 4.75 10.58 -1.17
N ILE A 80 5.13 9.37 -1.56
CA ILE A 80 4.91 8.85 -2.92
C ILE A 80 3.42 8.67 -3.22
N LEU A 81 2.66 8.09 -2.28
CA LEU A 81 1.24 7.81 -2.51
C LEU A 81 0.37 9.07 -2.47
N ARG A 82 0.76 10.10 -1.72
CA ARG A 82 0.06 11.39 -1.74
C ARG A 82 0.25 12.13 -3.07
N ALA A 83 1.36 11.90 -3.75
CA ALA A 83 1.67 12.53 -5.02
C ALA A 83 0.90 11.88 -6.19
N GLU A 84 0.82 12.60 -7.31
CA GLU A 84 0.30 12.01 -8.54
C GLU A 84 1.22 10.87 -9.00
N PRO A 85 0.68 9.84 -9.65
CA PRO A 85 -0.70 9.69 -10.13
C PRO A 85 -1.69 9.12 -9.11
N ILE A 86 -1.24 8.71 -7.93
CA ILE A 86 -2.11 8.03 -6.95
C ILE A 86 -2.99 9.04 -6.20
N SER A 87 -2.38 10.13 -5.70
CA SER A 87 -3.08 11.19 -4.98
C SER A 87 -3.90 10.67 -3.79
N ALA A 88 -3.30 9.78 -3.01
CA ALA A 88 -3.96 9.16 -1.86
C ALA A 88 -4.03 10.10 -0.66
N GLN A 89 -4.98 9.82 0.24
CA GLN A 89 -5.05 10.41 1.58
C GLN A 89 -4.78 9.32 2.61
N VAL A 90 -4.16 9.67 3.73
CA VAL A 90 -3.96 8.70 4.82
C VAL A 90 -5.25 8.52 5.63
N ILE A 91 -5.45 7.32 6.14
CA ILE A 91 -6.55 6.98 7.03
C ILE A 91 -5.94 6.62 8.39
N GLY A 92 -6.13 7.49 9.37
CA GLY A 92 -5.55 7.30 10.69
C GLY A 92 -4.06 7.59 10.73
N ALA A 93 -3.49 7.59 11.93
CA ALA A 93 -2.07 7.81 12.13
C ALA A 93 -1.29 6.50 11.92
N LEU A 94 0.00 6.65 11.67
CA LEU A 94 0.91 5.53 11.52
C LEU A 94 0.93 4.67 12.78
N THR A 95 0.84 3.36 12.60
CA THR A 95 0.92 2.38 13.70
C THR A 95 2.26 1.68 13.66
N GLY A 96 2.99 1.70 14.78
CA GLY A 96 4.23 0.94 14.93
C GLY A 96 3.94 -0.52 15.26
N LEU A 97 4.72 -1.41 14.69
CA LEU A 97 4.63 -2.86 14.91
C LEU A 97 6.00 -3.41 15.32
N TYR A 98 6.00 -4.49 16.08
CA TYR A 98 7.21 -5.21 16.42
C TYR A 98 6.93 -6.71 16.40
N GLU A 99 7.78 -7.47 15.71
CA GLU A 99 7.67 -8.94 15.64
C GLU A 99 8.81 -9.56 16.45
N PRO A 100 8.53 -10.03 17.68
CA PRO A 100 9.59 -10.54 18.54
C PRO A 100 10.28 -11.80 18.03
N SER A 101 9.58 -12.68 17.32
CA SER A 101 10.16 -13.92 16.82
C SER A 101 11.25 -13.66 15.77
N LEU A 102 11.19 -12.55 15.05
CA LEU A 102 12.16 -12.17 14.04
C LEU A 102 13.03 -11.00 14.49
N ASN A 103 12.70 -10.36 15.61
CA ASN A 103 13.33 -9.11 16.07
C ASN A 103 13.32 -8.06 14.95
N LYS A 104 12.14 -7.85 14.33
CA LYS A 104 11.94 -6.88 13.26
C LYS A 104 10.93 -5.83 13.66
N TYR A 105 11.10 -4.64 13.09
CA TYR A 105 10.26 -3.49 13.35
C TYR A 105 9.42 -3.18 12.12
N GLY A 106 8.16 -2.91 12.33
CA GLY A 106 7.25 -2.64 11.23
C GLY A 106 6.41 -1.40 11.45
N THR A 107 5.73 -0.99 10.40
CA THR A 107 4.73 0.07 10.43
C THR A 107 3.52 -0.36 9.61
N ARG A 108 2.36 0.15 9.99
CA ARG A 108 1.12 -0.05 9.22
C ARG A 108 0.46 1.30 9.01
N GLN A 109 0.10 1.58 7.76
CA GLN A 109 -0.63 2.77 7.39
C GLN A 109 -1.66 2.41 6.33
N ASP A 110 -2.89 2.90 6.51
CA ASP A 110 -3.94 2.75 5.53
C ASP A 110 -4.06 4.02 4.71
N PHE A 111 -4.42 3.85 3.42
CA PHE A 111 -4.57 4.93 2.46
C PHE A 111 -5.93 4.83 1.77
N SER A 112 -6.52 5.98 1.51
CA SER A 112 -7.74 6.12 0.72
C SER A 112 -7.36 6.67 -0.65
N LEU A 113 -7.76 5.98 -1.70
CA LEU A 113 -7.44 6.42 -3.06
C LEU A 113 -8.55 6.03 -4.04
N TRP A 114 -8.55 6.69 -5.19
CA TRP A 114 -9.42 6.39 -6.31
C TRP A 114 -8.58 5.92 -7.48
N TYR A 115 -9.06 4.94 -8.20
CA TYR A 115 -8.38 4.38 -9.36
C TYR A 115 -9.38 4.14 -10.49
N ALA A 116 -8.90 4.16 -11.74
CA ALA A 116 -9.75 3.92 -12.91
C ALA A 116 -10.26 2.49 -12.90
N ASP A 117 -11.54 2.31 -13.29
CA ASP A 117 -12.08 0.97 -13.47
C ASP A 117 -11.24 0.25 -14.54
N PRO A 118 -10.71 -0.97 -14.24
CA PRO A 118 -9.82 -1.66 -15.17
C PRO A 118 -10.53 -2.22 -16.41
N ILE A 119 -11.85 -2.29 -16.37
CA ILE A 119 -12.65 -2.81 -17.50
C ILE A 119 -13.25 -1.62 -18.26
N PRO A 120 -12.90 -1.40 -19.55
CA PRO A 120 -13.52 -0.33 -20.33
C PRO A 120 -15.01 -0.60 -20.50
N SER A 121 -15.79 0.48 -20.43
CA SER A 121 -17.24 0.42 -20.62
C SER A 121 -17.62 0.46 -22.09
#